data_434bf9352a07f492f1fd5337198cc97b
#
_entry.id   434bf9352a07f492f1fd5337198cc97b
#
_cell.length_a   1.000
_cell.length_b   1.000
_cell.length_c   1.000
_cell.angle_alpha   90.00
_cell.angle_beta   90.00
_cell.angle_gamma   90.00
#
_symmetry.space_group_name_H-M   'P 1'
#
loop_
_entity.id
_entity.type
_entity.pdbx_description
1 polymer ?
#
loop_
_entity_poly.entity_id
_entity_poly.type
_entity_poly.pdbx_seq_one_letter_code
_entity_poly.pdbx_strand_id
1 'polypeptide(L)'
;MRFKGLPLAFLLISTAARAQTSASAPSPAPSPRPAVAVVNLRFDGEHANVLQAGDTAIVAAATSKLLATLAASDRLALVDSTTVATAVAVAEGSGNPCDNACAVAVARKVGARWVAKGTISNLSNLVWLLTAELFDATTGKPVLADSYEIKGDAARMAPAAAHVFAQRVEKTIAEKGSR
;
A
#
# COMPACT_ATOMS: atom_id res chain seq x y z
N MET A 1 2.77 -68.88 -77.06
CA MET A 1 2.70 -68.81 -75.59
C MET A 1 2.71 -67.35 -75.22
N ARG A 2 1.61 -66.82 -74.66
CA ARG A 2 1.45 -65.39 -74.38
C ARG A 2 1.68 -65.09 -72.88
N PHE A 3 2.69 -64.30 -72.54
CA PHE A 3 2.88 -63.78 -71.17
C PHE A 3 2.08 -62.51 -71.02
N LYS A 4 1.12 -62.54 -70.12
CA LYS A 4 0.38 -61.35 -69.69
C LYS A 4 1.14 -60.69 -68.53
N GLY A 5 1.55 -59.43 -68.75
CA GLY A 5 2.14 -58.60 -67.72
C GLY A 5 1.08 -58.12 -66.68
N LEU A 6 1.48 -58.11 -65.42
CA LEU A 6 0.74 -57.63 -64.30
C LEU A 6 1.17 -56.20 -63.97
N PRO A 7 0.32 -55.18 -63.81
CA PRO A 7 0.75 -53.84 -63.42
C PRO A 7 0.89 -53.75 -61.87
N LEU A 8 2.02 -53.26 -61.43
CA LEU A 8 2.38 -53.00 -60.07
C LEU A 8 1.74 -51.65 -59.66
N ALA A 9 0.73 -51.69 -58.81
CA ALA A 9 0.11 -50.49 -58.26
C ALA A 9 0.97 -49.93 -57.12
N PHE A 10 1.58 -48.75 -57.32
CA PHE A 10 2.27 -48.00 -56.26
C PHE A 10 1.28 -47.27 -55.37
N LEU A 11 1.16 -47.69 -54.12
CA LEU A 11 0.35 -47.04 -53.12
C LEU A 11 1.18 -45.93 -52.47
N LEU A 12 0.87 -44.64 -52.81
CA LEU A 12 1.47 -43.50 -52.18
C LEU A 12 0.77 -43.25 -50.82
N ILE A 13 1.46 -43.57 -49.74
CA ILE A 13 1.01 -43.24 -48.37
C ILE A 13 1.44 -41.80 -48.08
N SER A 14 0.49 -40.85 -48.16
CA SER A 14 0.68 -39.48 -47.76
C SER A 14 0.58 -39.36 -46.21
N THR A 15 1.71 -39.22 -45.53
CA THR A 15 1.76 -38.90 -44.10
C THR A 15 1.46 -37.40 -43.91
N ALA A 16 0.25 -37.10 -43.51
CA ALA A 16 -0.12 -35.75 -43.08
C ALA A 16 0.49 -35.46 -41.69
N ALA A 17 1.58 -34.69 -41.67
CA ALA A 17 2.14 -34.14 -40.43
C ALA A 17 1.14 -33.13 -39.82
N ARG A 18 0.44 -33.52 -38.74
CA ARG A 18 -0.36 -32.60 -37.92
C ARG A 18 0.62 -31.69 -37.14
N ALA A 19 0.76 -30.43 -37.55
CA ALA A 19 1.36 -29.41 -36.73
C ALA A 19 0.49 -29.20 -35.48
N GLN A 20 0.97 -29.68 -34.34
CA GLN A 20 0.37 -29.36 -33.04
C GLN A 20 0.71 -27.89 -32.71
N THR A 21 -0.22 -26.99 -32.95
CA THR A 21 -0.16 -25.63 -32.45
C THR A 21 -0.35 -25.70 -30.94
N SER A 22 0.76 -25.68 -30.20
CA SER A 22 0.74 -25.52 -28.75
C SER A 22 0.14 -24.16 -28.44
N ALA A 23 -1.16 -24.12 -28.14
CA ALA A 23 -1.80 -22.92 -27.60
C ALA A 23 -1.18 -22.66 -26.23
N SER A 24 -0.30 -21.65 -26.14
CA SER A 24 0.21 -21.16 -24.87
C SER A 24 -0.98 -20.74 -24.00
N ALA A 25 -1.15 -21.40 -22.86
CA ALA A 25 -2.16 -21.01 -21.87
C ALA A 25 -1.97 -19.53 -21.53
N PRO A 26 -3.04 -18.72 -21.45
CA PRO A 26 -2.94 -17.33 -21.07
C PRO A 26 -2.27 -17.23 -19.70
N SER A 27 -1.20 -16.43 -19.62
CA SER A 27 -0.52 -16.15 -18.35
C SER A 27 -1.55 -15.57 -17.36
N PRO A 28 -1.63 -16.06 -16.11
CA PRO A 28 -2.59 -15.53 -15.15
C PRO A 28 -2.39 -14.01 -15.00
N ALA A 29 -3.48 -13.27 -15.09
CA ALA A 29 -3.46 -11.82 -14.89
C ALA A 29 -2.86 -11.51 -13.50
N PRO A 30 -1.97 -10.53 -13.35
CA PRO A 30 -1.39 -10.18 -12.07
C PRO A 30 -2.51 -9.82 -11.09
N SER A 31 -2.46 -10.42 -9.89
CA SER A 31 -3.43 -10.12 -8.84
C SER A 31 -3.40 -8.62 -8.51
N PRO A 32 -4.55 -7.96 -8.29
CA PRO A 32 -4.57 -6.55 -7.96
C PRO A 32 -3.77 -6.29 -6.69
N ARG A 33 -2.92 -5.27 -6.73
CA ARG A 33 -2.11 -4.86 -5.57
C ARG A 33 -3.02 -4.43 -4.42
N PRO A 34 -2.70 -4.81 -3.17
CA PRO A 34 -3.50 -4.41 -2.02
C PRO A 34 -3.50 -2.88 -1.87
N ALA A 35 -4.71 -2.30 -1.74
CA ALA A 35 -4.89 -0.87 -1.60
C ALA A 35 -4.62 -0.43 -0.15
N VAL A 36 -3.84 0.65 0.01
CA VAL A 36 -3.53 1.30 1.28
C VAL A 36 -3.94 2.77 1.24
N ALA A 37 -4.69 3.22 2.24
CA ALA A 37 -4.98 4.62 2.50
C ALA A 37 -4.06 5.15 3.59
N VAL A 38 -3.71 6.42 3.53
CA VAL A 38 -2.95 7.10 4.57
C VAL A 38 -3.77 8.29 5.07
N VAL A 39 -4.16 8.26 6.33
CA VAL A 39 -4.63 9.45 7.04
C VAL A 39 -3.41 10.28 7.40
N ASN A 40 -3.41 11.54 7.01
CA ASN A 40 -2.28 12.44 7.27
C ASN A 40 -1.88 12.40 8.75
N LEU A 41 -0.56 12.38 8.99
CA LEU A 41 -0.05 12.49 10.35
C LEU A 41 -0.53 13.79 10.99
N ARG A 42 -0.71 13.78 12.30
CA ARG A 42 -1.18 14.91 13.09
C ARG A 42 -0.16 15.26 14.18
N PHE A 43 -0.15 16.53 14.55
CA PHE A 43 0.55 16.93 15.75
C PHE A 43 -0.33 16.65 16.98
N ASP A 44 0.24 15.95 17.95
CA ASP A 44 -0.43 15.57 19.20
C ASP A 44 0.59 15.65 20.35
N GLY A 45 0.98 16.86 20.72
CA GLY A 45 1.96 17.12 21.78
C GLY A 45 1.40 18.03 22.86
N GLU A 46 2.23 18.36 23.84
CA GLU A 46 1.86 19.28 24.93
C GLU A 46 1.31 20.63 24.42
N HIS A 47 1.73 21.02 23.23
CA HIS A 47 1.32 22.27 22.58
C HIS A 47 0.36 22.06 21.41
N ALA A 48 -0.34 20.91 21.34
CA ALA A 48 -1.25 20.60 20.23
C ALA A 48 -2.32 21.69 20.01
N ASN A 49 -2.73 22.41 21.06
CA ASN A 49 -3.69 23.50 20.98
C ASN A 49 -3.02 24.86 20.60
N VAL A 50 -1.70 24.94 20.70
CA VAL A 50 -0.92 26.15 20.36
C VAL A 50 0.31 25.68 19.57
N LEU A 51 0.11 25.44 18.28
CA LEU A 51 1.19 25.03 17.37
C LEU A 51 2.27 26.11 17.32
N GLN A 52 3.52 25.69 17.46
CA GLN A 52 4.65 26.57 17.28
C GLN A 52 5.04 26.71 15.82
N ALA A 53 5.75 27.77 15.48
CA ALA A 53 6.31 27.91 14.15
C ALA A 53 7.23 26.73 13.83
N GLY A 54 6.91 25.98 12.76
CA GLY A 54 7.66 24.80 12.35
C GLY A 54 6.99 23.46 12.65
N ASP A 55 6.14 23.33 13.66
CA ASP A 55 5.48 22.06 14.02
C ASP A 55 4.68 21.48 12.84
N THR A 56 3.87 22.32 12.21
CA THR A 56 3.10 21.93 11.02
C THR A 56 3.98 21.51 9.85
N ALA A 57 5.12 22.15 9.66
CA ALA A 57 6.07 21.81 8.62
C ALA A 57 6.74 20.45 8.87
N ILE A 58 7.05 20.12 10.11
CA ILE A 58 7.59 18.81 10.51
C ILE A 58 6.58 17.71 10.20
N VAL A 59 5.32 17.89 10.61
CA VAL A 59 4.24 16.93 10.36
C VAL A 59 3.99 16.77 8.87
N ALA A 60 3.94 17.87 8.12
CA ALA A 60 3.75 17.85 6.68
C ALA A 60 4.89 17.13 5.95
N ALA A 61 6.14 17.36 6.35
CA ALA A 61 7.32 16.71 5.78
C ALA A 61 7.31 15.20 6.07
N ALA A 62 6.98 14.78 7.28
CA ALA A 62 6.85 13.38 7.65
C ALA A 62 5.71 12.69 6.88
N THR A 63 4.54 13.34 6.77
CA THR A 63 3.41 12.83 5.96
C THR A 63 3.81 12.67 4.49
N SER A 64 4.45 13.68 3.90
CA SER A 64 4.90 13.65 2.51
C SER A 64 5.90 12.51 2.28
N LYS A 65 6.81 12.27 3.23
CA LYS A 65 7.78 11.17 3.14
C LYS A 65 7.12 9.80 3.24
N LEU A 66 6.14 9.64 4.15
CA LEU A 66 5.33 8.43 4.26
C LEU A 66 4.63 8.12 2.94
N LEU A 67 3.89 9.09 2.40
CA LEU A 67 3.16 8.96 1.14
C LEU A 67 4.10 8.65 -0.03
N ALA A 68 5.20 9.38 -0.18
CA ALA A 68 6.17 9.16 -1.26
C ALA A 68 6.81 7.78 -1.19
N THR A 69 7.09 7.27 0.01
CA THR A 69 7.68 5.93 0.19
C THR A 69 6.68 4.84 -0.20
N LEU A 70 5.42 4.95 0.21
CA LEU A 70 4.38 3.99 -0.16
C LEU A 70 4.02 4.07 -1.65
N ALA A 71 4.01 5.27 -2.24
CA ALA A 71 3.75 5.45 -3.66
C ALA A 71 4.84 4.84 -4.56
N ALA A 72 6.08 4.78 -4.07
CA ALA A 72 7.20 4.17 -4.79
C ALA A 72 7.18 2.63 -4.75
N SER A 73 6.32 2.02 -3.93
CA SER A 73 6.20 0.57 -3.84
C SER A 73 5.50 -0.01 -5.07
N ASP A 74 6.08 -1.06 -5.64
CA ASP A 74 5.46 -1.87 -6.70
C ASP A 74 4.47 -2.92 -6.15
N ARG A 75 4.46 -3.13 -4.84
CA ARG A 75 3.66 -4.15 -4.14
C ARG A 75 2.33 -3.64 -3.62
N LEU A 76 2.17 -2.33 -3.52
CA LEU A 76 0.99 -1.66 -2.96
C LEU A 76 0.34 -0.76 -4.00
N ALA A 77 -0.95 -0.48 -3.81
CA ALA A 77 -1.66 0.57 -4.51
C ALA A 77 -2.01 1.66 -3.48
N LEU A 78 -1.27 2.76 -3.47
CA LEU A 78 -1.60 3.89 -2.60
C LEU A 78 -2.86 4.57 -3.13
N VAL A 79 -3.86 4.74 -2.26
CA VAL A 79 -5.06 5.53 -2.56
C VAL A 79 -4.66 7.00 -2.66
N ASP A 80 -5.23 7.71 -3.60
CA ASP A 80 -4.99 9.13 -3.80
C ASP A 80 -5.20 9.93 -2.51
N SER A 81 -4.21 10.74 -2.13
CA SER A 81 -4.17 11.45 -0.87
C SER A 81 -5.28 12.52 -0.75
N THR A 82 -5.69 13.13 -1.86
CA THR A 82 -6.80 14.11 -1.89
C THR A 82 -8.12 13.42 -1.62
N THR A 83 -8.32 12.23 -2.19
CA THR A 83 -9.50 11.40 -1.94
C THR A 83 -9.60 11.02 -0.46
N VAL A 84 -8.50 10.59 0.15
CA VAL A 84 -8.46 10.26 1.58
C VAL A 84 -8.71 11.51 2.43
N ALA A 85 -8.03 12.62 2.15
CA ALA A 85 -8.19 13.87 2.89
C ALA A 85 -9.64 14.39 2.84
N THR A 86 -10.29 14.31 1.68
CA THR A 86 -11.70 14.67 1.52
C THR A 86 -12.61 13.77 2.37
N ALA A 87 -12.35 12.46 2.37
CA ALA A 87 -13.12 11.52 3.18
C ALA A 87 -12.93 11.76 4.68
N VAL A 88 -11.72 12.09 5.12
CA VAL A 88 -11.40 12.48 6.51
C VAL A 88 -12.14 13.77 6.87
N ALA A 89 -12.06 14.81 6.06
CA ALA A 89 -12.72 16.10 6.32
C ALA A 89 -14.26 15.93 6.49
N VAL A 90 -14.88 15.07 5.68
CA VAL A 90 -16.30 14.74 5.83
C VAL A 90 -16.58 14.03 7.16
N ALA A 91 -15.71 13.10 7.56
CA ALA A 91 -15.87 12.36 8.81
C ALA A 91 -15.67 13.26 10.04
N GLU A 92 -14.77 14.25 9.95
CA GLU A 92 -14.48 15.24 11.00
C GLU A 92 -15.48 16.41 11.06
N GLY A 93 -16.39 16.51 10.10
CA GLY A 93 -17.42 17.56 10.08
C GLY A 93 -18.28 17.62 11.33
N SER A 94 -18.26 16.59 12.18
CA SER A 94 -18.86 16.55 13.53
C SER A 94 -18.03 17.24 14.62
N GLY A 95 -16.84 17.78 14.27
CA GLY A 95 -15.94 18.49 15.19
C GLY A 95 -14.96 17.59 15.96
N ASN A 96 -15.00 16.28 15.79
CA ASN A 96 -14.06 15.36 16.42
C ASN A 96 -12.91 14.99 15.46
N PRO A 97 -11.67 14.97 15.96
CA PRO A 97 -10.54 14.47 15.19
C PRO A 97 -10.74 12.99 14.76
N CYS A 98 -10.24 12.64 13.58
CA CYS A 98 -10.34 11.29 13.05
C CYS A 98 -9.55 10.29 13.92
N ASP A 99 -10.24 9.55 14.79
CA ASP A 99 -9.70 8.50 15.63
C ASP A 99 -9.47 7.19 14.84
N ASN A 100 -9.20 6.09 15.53
CA ASN A 100 -8.96 4.80 14.90
C ASN A 100 -10.19 4.26 14.17
N ALA A 101 -11.37 4.43 14.76
CA ALA A 101 -12.63 3.98 14.16
C ALA A 101 -12.95 4.78 12.90
N CYS A 102 -12.74 6.10 12.95
CA CYS A 102 -12.85 7.00 11.80
C CYS A 102 -11.89 6.58 10.68
N ALA A 103 -10.60 6.35 10.97
CA ALA A 103 -9.63 5.97 9.97
C ALA A 103 -10.02 4.66 9.24
N VAL A 104 -10.50 3.66 9.99
CA VAL A 104 -11.03 2.40 9.43
C VAL A 104 -12.26 2.66 8.54
N ALA A 105 -13.19 3.51 8.97
CA ALA A 105 -14.36 3.88 8.17
C ALA A 105 -13.98 4.61 6.88
N VAL A 106 -13.02 5.55 6.95
CA VAL A 106 -12.46 6.25 5.80
C VAL A 106 -11.86 5.25 4.81
N ALA A 107 -11.03 4.30 5.29
CA ALA A 107 -10.43 3.29 4.42
C ALA A 107 -11.49 2.49 3.65
N ARG A 108 -12.54 2.01 4.33
CA ARG A 108 -13.66 1.31 3.70
C ARG A 108 -14.35 2.15 2.64
N LYS A 109 -14.57 3.44 2.93
CA LYS A 109 -15.23 4.38 2.03
C LYS A 109 -14.43 4.61 0.74
N VAL A 110 -13.09 4.64 0.84
CA VAL A 110 -12.21 4.83 -0.33
C VAL A 110 -11.74 3.52 -0.97
N GLY A 111 -12.29 2.37 -0.55
CA GLY A 111 -11.98 1.06 -1.13
C GLY A 111 -10.60 0.51 -0.74
N ALA A 112 -9.99 1.00 0.33
CA ALA A 112 -8.71 0.51 0.82
C ALA A 112 -8.92 -0.61 1.86
N ARG A 113 -8.17 -1.71 1.72
CA ARG A 113 -8.12 -2.75 2.75
C ARG A 113 -7.30 -2.31 3.96
N TRP A 114 -6.28 -1.49 3.73
CA TRP A 114 -5.33 -1.10 4.76
C TRP A 114 -5.39 0.41 4.98
N VAL A 115 -5.24 0.85 6.23
CA VAL A 115 -5.12 2.27 6.55
C VAL A 115 -3.99 2.51 7.54
N ALA A 116 -3.08 3.40 7.15
CA ALA A 116 -2.03 3.92 8.01
C ALA A 116 -2.44 5.28 8.58
N LYS A 117 -2.18 5.50 9.87
CA LYS A 117 -2.34 6.78 10.55
C LYS A 117 -1.28 6.94 11.63
N GLY A 118 -1.10 8.13 12.13
CA GLY A 118 -0.17 8.37 13.23
C GLY A 118 -0.20 9.80 13.72
N THR A 119 0.55 10.01 14.80
CA THR A 119 0.74 11.31 15.44
C THR A 119 2.22 11.60 15.63
N ILE A 120 2.57 12.87 15.62
CA ILE A 120 3.88 13.38 15.99
C ILE A 120 3.70 14.25 17.21
N SER A 121 4.40 13.92 18.30
CA SER A 121 4.34 14.62 19.57
C SER A 121 5.71 15.19 19.91
N ASN A 122 5.78 16.39 20.47
CA ASN A 122 6.98 16.85 21.15
C ASN A 122 6.86 16.54 22.65
N LEU A 123 7.78 15.73 23.15
CA LEU A 123 7.87 15.41 24.59
C LEU A 123 8.74 16.41 25.34
N SER A 124 9.63 17.07 24.62
CA SER A 124 10.49 18.15 25.10
C SER A 124 11.14 18.86 23.91
N ASN A 125 11.86 19.96 24.17
CA ASN A 125 12.60 20.69 23.11
C ASN A 125 13.62 19.80 22.34
N LEU A 126 14.00 18.64 22.86
CA LEU A 126 15.02 17.75 22.30
C LEU A 126 14.48 16.40 21.88
N VAL A 127 13.29 16.02 22.33
CA VAL A 127 12.73 14.68 22.12
C VAL A 127 11.34 14.79 21.55
N TRP A 128 11.16 14.19 20.39
CA TRP A 128 9.89 14.03 19.71
C TRP A 128 9.56 12.56 19.57
N LEU A 129 8.32 12.25 19.32
CA LEU A 129 7.82 10.90 19.15
C LEU A 129 6.91 10.82 17.92
N LEU A 130 7.20 9.90 17.02
CA LEU A 130 6.25 9.47 15.99
C LEU A 130 5.61 8.17 16.46
N THR A 131 4.31 8.18 16.70
CA THR A 131 3.50 6.97 16.92
C THR A 131 2.66 6.72 15.69
N ALA A 132 2.74 5.51 15.13
CA ALA A 132 2.04 5.20 13.88
C ALA A 132 1.51 3.75 13.89
N GLU A 133 0.35 3.58 13.28
CA GLU A 133 -0.39 2.32 13.27
C GLU A 133 -0.88 2.00 11.85
N LEU A 134 -0.96 0.71 11.56
CA LEU A 134 -1.62 0.16 10.37
C LEU A 134 -2.79 -0.70 10.81
N PHE A 135 -3.96 -0.44 10.25
CA PHE A 135 -5.18 -1.20 10.51
C PHE A 135 -5.59 -2.01 9.28
N ASP A 136 -6.11 -3.21 9.53
CA ASP A 136 -6.90 -3.94 8.53
C ASP A 136 -8.35 -3.41 8.59
N ALA A 137 -8.77 -2.71 7.55
CA ALA A 137 -10.11 -2.12 7.49
C ALA A 137 -11.22 -3.17 7.46
N THR A 138 -10.94 -4.41 7.07
CA THR A 138 -11.91 -5.51 7.09
C THR A 138 -12.27 -5.88 8.54
N THR A 139 -11.26 -6.05 9.38
CA THR A 139 -11.44 -6.47 10.79
C THR A 139 -11.56 -5.30 11.75
N GLY A 140 -11.10 -4.10 11.35
CA GLY A 140 -11.00 -2.92 12.20
C GLY A 140 -9.87 -3.00 13.24
N LYS A 141 -8.98 -4.01 13.15
CA LYS A 141 -7.93 -4.25 14.14
C LYS A 141 -6.58 -3.68 13.68
N PRO A 142 -5.75 -3.17 14.61
CA PRO A 142 -4.38 -2.83 14.30
C PRO A 142 -3.58 -4.10 13.97
N VAL A 143 -2.73 -4.02 12.95
CA VAL A 143 -1.86 -5.11 12.51
C VAL A 143 -0.38 -4.75 12.61
N LEU A 144 -0.09 -3.46 12.78
CA LEU A 144 1.21 -2.90 13.09
C LEU A 144 1.01 -1.69 13.99
N ALA A 145 1.80 -1.56 15.03
CA ALA A 145 1.86 -0.39 15.89
C ALA A 145 3.34 -0.13 16.22
N ASP A 146 3.81 1.04 15.89
CA ASP A 146 5.19 1.44 16.08
C ASP A 146 5.30 2.79 16.76
N SER A 147 6.40 2.97 17.49
CA SER A 147 6.76 4.22 18.12
C SER A 147 8.24 4.50 17.87
N TYR A 148 8.54 5.70 17.36
CA TYR A 148 9.90 6.13 17.01
C TYR A 148 10.28 7.35 17.80
N GLU A 149 11.24 7.19 18.70
CA GLU A 149 11.82 8.33 19.41
C GLU A 149 12.73 9.12 18.46
N ILE A 150 12.48 10.42 18.37
CA ILE A 150 13.19 11.35 17.50
C ILE A 150 14.02 12.27 18.39
N LYS A 151 15.34 12.15 18.32
CA LYS A 151 16.31 12.97 19.08
C LYS A 151 17.00 13.97 18.16
N GLY A 152 17.15 15.19 18.63
CA GLY A 152 17.81 16.28 17.89
C GLY A 152 16.88 16.97 16.90
N ASP A 153 17.35 17.15 15.65
CA ASP A 153 16.61 17.90 14.61
C ASP A 153 15.37 17.13 14.12
N ALA A 154 14.21 17.50 14.66
CA ALA A 154 12.94 16.89 14.34
C ALA A 154 12.57 17.09 12.85
N ALA A 155 12.95 18.19 12.21
CA ALA A 155 12.66 18.44 10.80
C ALA A 155 13.35 17.42 9.87
N ARG A 156 14.51 16.92 10.26
CA ARG A 156 15.23 15.86 9.54
C ARG A 156 14.81 14.46 9.94
N MET A 157 14.59 14.25 11.22
CA MET A 157 14.40 12.90 11.78
C MET A 157 12.96 12.40 11.68
N ALA A 158 11.95 13.28 11.74
CA ALA A 158 10.56 12.85 11.59
C ALA A 158 10.26 12.26 10.20
N PRO A 159 10.71 12.84 9.08
CA PRO A 159 10.60 12.17 7.79
C PRO A 159 11.37 10.84 7.71
N ALA A 160 12.53 10.71 8.37
CA ALA A 160 13.27 9.45 8.40
C ALA A 160 12.48 8.36 9.15
N ALA A 161 11.88 8.68 10.30
CA ALA A 161 11.02 7.76 11.04
C ALA A 161 9.78 7.36 10.23
N ALA A 162 9.14 8.31 9.54
CA ALA A 162 8.01 8.04 8.66
C ALA A 162 8.37 7.12 7.47
N HIS A 163 9.59 7.25 6.93
CA HIS A 163 10.12 6.34 5.92
C HIS A 163 10.28 4.91 6.45
N VAL A 164 10.85 4.74 7.64
CA VAL A 164 11.00 3.42 8.28
C VAL A 164 9.63 2.79 8.53
N PHE A 165 8.66 3.57 9.01
CA PHE A 165 7.29 3.07 9.18
C PHE A 165 6.67 2.63 7.85
N ALA A 166 6.83 3.39 6.77
CA ALA A 166 6.33 3.01 5.45
C ALA A 166 6.90 1.66 4.96
N GLN A 167 8.19 1.41 5.16
CA GLN A 167 8.81 0.12 4.83
C GLN A 167 8.23 -1.04 5.66
N ARG A 168 7.93 -0.79 6.93
CA ARG A 168 7.28 -1.79 7.78
C ARG A 168 5.84 -2.05 7.39
N VAL A 169 5.10 -1.02 6.97
CA VAL A 169 3.75 -1.15 6.39
C VAL A 169 3.80 -2.09 5.18
N GLU A 170 4.70 -1.83 4.22
CA GLU A 170 4.86 -2.65 3.03
C GLU A 170 5.15 -4.11 3.38
N LYS A 171 6.12 -4.35 4.26
CA LYS A 171 6.48 -5.69 4.74
C LYS A 171 5.29 -6.39 5.39
N THR A 172 4.59 -5.71 6.31
CA THR A 172 3.44 -6.28 7.03
C THR A 172 2.30 -6.68 6.09
N ILE A 173 2.01 -5.83 5.09
CA ILE A 173 0.97 -6.13 4.10
C ILE A 173 1.37 -7.32 3.23
N ALA A 174 2.63 -7.41 2.80
CA ALA A 174 3.14 -8.53 2.02
C ALA A 174 3.01 -9.87 2.79
N GLU A 175 3.38 -9.89 4.08
CA GLU A 175 3.28 -11.07 4.94
C GLU A 175 1.83 -11.52 5.19
N LYS A 176 0.88 -10.58 5.25
CA LYS A 176 -0.54 -10.88 5.47
C LYS A 176 -1.30 -11.19 4.18
N GLY A 177 -0.82 -10.70 3.04
CA GLY A 177 -1.39 -11.00 1.73
C GLY A 177 -1.04 -12.39 1.20
N SER A 178 -0.03 -13.03 1.78
CA SER A 178 0.43 -14.38 1.41
C SER A 178 -0.25 -15.51 2.21
N ARG A 179 -1.16 -15.18 3.12
CA ARG A 179 -1.95 -16.13 3.93
C ARG A 179 -3.40 -16.16 3.48
#